data_48bc25c885e15a79e93de5d404c99be7
#
_entry.id   48bc25c885e15a79e93de5d404c99be7
#
_cell.length_a   1.000
_cell.length_b   1.000
_cell.length_c   1.000
_cell.angle_alpha   90.00
_cell.angle_beta   90.00
_cell.angle_gamma   90.00
#
_symmetry.space_group_name_H-M   'P 1'
#
loop_
_entity.id
_entity.type
_entity.pdbx_description
1 polymer ?
#
loop_
_entity_poly.entity_id
_entity_poly.type
_entity_poly.pdbx_seq_one_letter_code
_entity_poly.pdbx_strand_id
1 'polypeptide(L)' 'PFGKILVTAREERGITQYRLARLAGRSIQQISQIERGEREPKLSTLILLAHALGMEPGTLVNEAAKAMSVQQEPMVPVE' A
#
# COMPACT_ATOMS: atom_id res chain seq x y z
N PRO A 1 -0.79 8.57 -4.29
CA PRO A 1 -1.38 7.27 -4.59
C PRO A 1 -0.66 6.13 -3.91
N PHE A 2 -1.37 5.08 -3.69
CA PHE A 2 -0.87 3.96 -2.94
C PHE A 2 0.32 3.29 -3.60
N GLY A 3 0.37 3.31 -4.92
CA GLY A 3 1.47 2.64 -5.63
C GLY A 3 2.84 3.08 -5.16
N LYS A 4 3.03 4.38 -5.03
CA LYS A 4 4.32 4.92 -4.58
C LYS A 4 4.62 4.52 -3.14
N ILE A 5 3.61 4.49 -2.31
CA ILE A 5 3.76 4.05 -0.93
C ILE A 5 4.25 2.61 -0.90
N LEU A 6 3.66 1.77 -1.75
CA LEU A 6 4.05 0.37 -1.81
C LEU A 6 5.49 0.20 -2.29
N VAL A 7 5.87 0.93 -3.34
CA VAL A 7 7.23 0.88 -3.84
C VAL A 7 8.23 1.26 -2.75
N THR A 8 7.96 2.36 -2.06
CA THR A 8 8.85 2.84 -1.01
C THR A 8 8.98 1.81 0.11
N ALA A 9 7.85 1.28 0.57
CA ALA A 9 7.88 0.30 1.65
C ALA A 9 8.64 -0.95 1.25
N ARG A 10 8.46 -1.37 -0.01
CA ARG A 10 9.14 -2.56 -0.52
C ARG A 10 10.65 -2.33 -0.64
N GLU A 11 11.02 -1.19 -1.21
CA GLU A 11 12.44 -0.90 -1.44
C GLU A 11 13.18 -0.67 -0.13
N GLU A 12 12.52 -0.06 0.83
CA GLU A 12 13.14 0.13 2.15
C GLU A 12 13.45 -1.19 2.82
N ARG A 13 12.72 -2.23 2.46
CA ARG A 13 12.93 -3.57 3.02
C ARG A 13 13.81 -4.44 2.13
N GLY A 14 14.26 -3.88 1.02
CA GLY A 14 15.19 -4.59 0.14
C GLY A 14 14.61 -5.81 -0.54
N ILE A 15 13.31 -5.82 -0.80
CA ILE A 15 12.70 -6.97 -1.46
C ILE A 15 12.20 -6.59 -2.84
N THR A 16 12.24 -7.58 -3.74
CA THR A 16 11.81 -7.39 -5.12
C THR A 16 10.31 -7.52 -5.25
N GLN A 17 9.79 -7.07 -6.39
CA GLN A 17 8.37 -7.29 -6.69
C GLN A 17 8.02 -8.77 -6.66
N TYR A 18 8.90 -9.60 -7.20
CA TYR A 18 8.69 -11.04 -7.22
C TYR A 18 8.56 -11.58 -5.80
N ARG A 19 9.47 -11.17 -4.93
CA ARG A 19 9.46 -11.64 -3.55
C ARG A 19 8.18 -11.18 -2.84
N LEU A 20 7.82 -9.92 -3.02
CA LEU A 20 6.61 -9.41 -2.41
C LEU A 20 5.39 -10.18 -2.89
N ALA A 21 5.32 -10.46 -4.19
CA ALA A 21 4.21 -11.20 -4.75
C ALA A 21 4.11 -12.58 -4.10
N ARG A 22 5.23 -13.26 -3.99
CA ARG A 22 5.25 -14.58 -3.37
C ARG A 22 4.78 -14.53 -1.92
N LEU A 23 5.30 -13.57 -1.16
CA LEU A 23 4.96 -13.45 0.25
C LEU A 23 3.49 -13.09 0.45
N ALA A 24 2.94 -12.30 -0.47
CA ALA A 24 1.55 -11.87 -0.35
C ALA A 24 0.58 -12.84 -1.01
N GLY A 25 1.08 -13.86 -1.69
CA GLY A 25 0.21 -14.79 -2.38
C GLY A 25 -0.50 -14.17 -3.57
N ARG A 26 0.19 -13.25 -4.26
CA ARG A 26 -0.35 -12.56 -5.43
C ARG A 26 0.62 -12.71 -6.60
N SER A 27 0.15 -12.42 -7.81
CA SER A 27 1.02 -12.49 -8.97
C SER A 27 1.92 -11.26 -9.03
N ILE A 28 3.08 -11.42 -9.65
CA ILE A 28 3.99 -10.30 -9.84
C ILE A 28 3.33 -9.22 -10.70
N GLN A 29 2.52 -9.65 -11.67
CA GLN A 29 1.80 -8.71 -12.53
C GLN A 29 0.87 -7.83 -11.71
N GLN A 30 0.18 -8.43 -10.76
CA GLN A 30 -0.72 -7.68 -9.90
C GLN A 30 0.04 -6.67 -9.05
N ILE A 31 1.17 -7.08 -8.48
CA ILE A 31 2.00 -6.17 -7.70
C ILE A 31 2.46 -5.00 -8.58
N SER A 32 2.93 -5.31 -9.78
CA SER A 32 3.40 -4.30 -10.71
C SER A 32 2.29 -3.29 -11.05
N GLN A 33 1.09 -3.80 -11.30
CA GLN A 33 -0.05 -2.93 -11.62
C GLN A 33 -0.40 -2.01 -10.46
N ILE A 34 -0.34 -2.53 -9.25
CA ILE A 34 -0.62 -1.71 -8.07
C ILE A 34 0.45 -0.63 -7.92
N GLU A 35 1.70 -1.00 -8.11
CA GLU A 35 2.79 -0.04 -7.95
C GLU A 35 2.73 1.07 -8.99
N ARG A 36 2.24 0.76 -10.19
CA ARG A 36 2.12 1.76 -11.23
C ARG A 36 0.85 2.60 -11.12
N GLY A 37 0.01 2.29 -10.14
CA GLY A 37 -1.24 3.02 -9.96
C GLY A 37 -2.33 2.60 -10.92
N GLU A 38 -2.17 1.47 -11.60
CA GLU A 38 -3.14 0.97 -12.56
C GLU A 38 -4.23 0.14 -11.90
N ARG A 39 -4.02 -0.24 -10.66
CA ARG A 39 -4.97 -1.08 -9.94
C ARG A 39 -4.94 -0.68 -8.46
N GLU A 40 -6.12 -0.52 -7.89
CA GLU A 40 -6.24 -0.31 -6.46
C GLU A 40 -6.37 -1.65 -5.77
N PRO A 41 -5.64 -1.88 -4.69
CA PRO A 41 -5.77 -3.14 -3.98
C PRO A 41 -7.07 -3.18 -3.19
N LYS A 42 -7.69 -4.36 -3.16
CA LYS A 42 -8.79 -4.57 -2.24
C LYS A 42 -8.23 -4.61 -0.82
N LEU A 43 -9.12 -4.43 0.14
CA LEU A 43 -8.70 -4.43 1.54
C LEU A 43 -7.95 -5.70 1.91
N SER A 44 -8.45 -6.85 1.46
CA SER A 44 -7.77 -8.10 1.78
C SER A 44 -6.37 -8.15 1.20
N THR A 45 -6.19 -7.64 -0.01
CA THR A 45 -4.88 -7.59 -0.63
C THR A 45 -3.97 -6.63 0.14
N LEU A 46 -4.51 -5.49 0.55
CA LEU A 46 -3.74 -4.53 1.32
C LEU A 46 -3.20 -5.13 2.61
N ILE A 47 -4.03 -5.90 3.30
CA ILE A 47 -3.62 -6.56 4.53
C ILE A 47 -2.52 -7.59 4.25
N LEU A 48 -2.67 -8.36 3.17
CA LEU A 48 -1.65 -9.32 2.79
C LEU A 48 -0.33 -8.65 2.44
N LEU A 49 -0.39 -7.52 1.75
CA LEU A 49 0.81 -6.77 1.41
C LEU A 49 1.50 -6.26 2.66
N ALA A 50 0.73 -5.75 3.62
CA ALA A 50 1.32 -5.27 4.87
C ALA A 50 2.02 -6.39 5.60
N HIS A 51 1.38 -7.55 5.71
CA HIS A 51 2.00 -8.68 6.38
C HIS A 51 3.27 -9.13 5.65
N ALA A 52 3.22 -9.14 4.33
CA ALA A 52 4.38 -9.52 3.53
C ALA A 52 5.55 -8.57 3.74
N LEU A 53 5.24 -7.31 4.00
CA LEU A 53 6.25 -6.29 4.26
C LEU A 53 6.68 -6.24 5.73
N GLY A 54 6.05 -7.03 6.59
CA GLY A 54 6.33 -6.99 8.01
C GLY A 54 5.80 -5.74 8.68
N MET A 55 4.75 -5.16 8.13
CA MET A 55 4.15 -3.95 8.67
C MET A 55 2.81 -4.24 9.28
N GLU A 56 2.45 -3.45 10.27
CA GLU A 56 1.08 -3.45 10.73
C GLU A 56 0.19 -2.90 9.62
N PRO A 57 -0.93 -3.56 9.31
CA PRO A 57 -1.79 -3.03 8.26
C PRO A 57 -2.21 -1.60 8.49
N GLY A 58 -2.44 -1.21 9.75
CA GLY A 58 -2.81 0.16 10.07
C GLY A 58 -1.73 1.15 9.69
N THR A 59 -0.46 0.78 9.83
CA THR A 59 0.64 1.65 9.46
C THR A 59 0.64 1.89 7.96
N LEU A 60 0.46 0.83 7.17
CA LEU A 60 0.43 0.97 5.73
C LEU A 60 -0.75 1.81 5.27
N VAL A 61 -1.92 1.60 5.88
CA VAL A 61 -3.10 2.40 5.57
C VAL A 61 -2.88 3.85 5.92
N ASN A 62 -2.25 4.11 7.07
CA ASN A 62 -1.98 5.48 7.49
C ASN A 62 -1.05 6.19 6.52
N GLU A 63 -0.03 5.50 6.03
CA GLU A 63 0.86 6.10 5.05
C GLU A 63 0.11 6.45 3.78
N ALA A 64 -0.74 5.54 3.33
CA ALA A 64 -1.55 5.79 2.15
C ALA A 64 -2.51 6.94 2.38
N ALA A 65 -3.11 7.00 3.54
CA ALA A 65 -4.05 8.06 3.87
C ALA A 65 -3.36 9.42 3.90
N LYS A 66 -2.16 9.47 4.44
CA LYS A 66 -1.40 10.73 4.45
C LYS A 66 -1.14 11.23 3.04
N ALA A 67 -0.77 10.32 2.14
CA ALA A 67 -0.49 10.70 0.76
C ALA A 67 -1.74 11.21 0.06
N MET A 68 -2.90 10.71 0.42
CA MET A 68 -4.14 11.08 -0.22
C MET A 68 -4.83 12.26 0.43
N SER A 69 -4.56 12.50 1.69
CA SER A 69 -5.38 13.40 2.49
C SER A 69 -4.83 14.80 2.58
N VAL A 70 -3.74 15.09 1.89
CA VAL A 70 -3.13 16.42 2.02
C VAL A 70 -4.09 17.53 1.63
N GLN A 71 -5.04 17.22 0.78
CA GLN A 71 -6.02 18.20 0.33
C GLN A 71 -7.29 18.17 1.13
N GLN A 72 -7.40 17.22 2.03
CA GLN A 72 -8.64 17.00 2.73
C GLN A 72 -8.75 17.98 3.86
N GLU A 73 -9.88 18.62 3.93
CA GLU A 73 -10.12 19.50 5.04
C GLU A 73 -10.42 18.70 6.28
N PRO A 74 -9.97 19.19 7.42
CA PRO A 74 -10.29 18.51 8.66
C PRO A 74 -11.79 18.45 8.84
N MET A 75 -12.25 17.36 9.44
CA MET A 75 -13.63 17.24 9.80
C MET A 75 -13.92 18.25 10.88
N VAL A 76 -14.75 19.21 10.55
CA VAL A 76 -15.09 20.25 11.51
C VAL A 76 -16.49 19.99 12.03
N PRO A 77 -16.65 19.92 13.33
CA PRO A 77 -18.01 19.71 13.86
C PRO A 77 -18.90 20.84 13.42
N VAL A 78 -20.12 20.47 13.08
CA VAL A 78 -21.13 21.47 12.76
C VAL A 78 -21.76 21.93 14.05
N GLU A 79 -21.75 23.21 14.24
CA GLU A 79 -22.31 23.79 15.46
C GLU A 79 -23.79 23.82 15.42
#